data_a91ff242a3e6f90a6f05f2cfd8307120
#
_entry.id   a91ff242a3e6f90a6f05f2cfd8307120
#
_cell.length_a   1.000
_cell.length_b   1.000
_cell.length_c   1.000
_cell.angle_alpha   90.00
_cell.angle_beta   90.00
_cell.angle_gamma   90.00
#
_symmetry.space_group_name_H-M   'P 1'
#
loop_
_entity.id
_entity.type
_entity.pdbx_description
1 polymer ?
#
loop_
_entity_poly.entity_id
_entity_poly.type
_entity_poly.pdbx_seq_one_letter_code
_entity_poly.pdbx_strand_id
1 'polypeptide(L)'
;MAHPLLLYYVKKAEEMELGISLTLYVRGIIVEGITLSRNKYYEEIQAILTSGTPATNDSNPDKLHKVHSSLQDFIHTETEKEKTEFSVPEYIYLKDVKIYRGSPNDFVFTQHWVCNLSSVDAFSIGHVTYR
;
A
#
# COMPACT_ATOMS: atom_id res chain seq x y z
N MET A 1 -3.39 0.71 18.42
CA MET A 1 -1.95 0.41 18.44
C MET A 1 -1.69 -0.88 17.68
N ALA A 2 -0.78 -0.85 16.72
CA ALA A 2 -0.51 -2.04 15.89
C ALA A 2 0.23 -3.12 16.68
N HIS A 3 -0.08 -4.38 16.38
CA HIS A 3 0.58 -5.51 17.02
C HIS A 3 2.09 -5.51 16.67
N PRO A 4 2.98 -5.81 17.63
CA PRO A 4 4.42 -5.80 17.40
C PRO A 4 4.88 -6.68 16.22
N LEU A 5 4.25 -7.83 16.02
CA LEU A 5 4.60 -8.73 14.92
C LEU A 5 4.23 -8.11 13.56
N LEU A 6 3.09 -7.44 13.48
CA LEU A 6 2.69 -6.74 12.26
C LEU A 6 3.68 -5.61 11.94
N LEU A 7 4.07 -4.83 12.95
CA LEU A 7 5.10 -3.80 12.79
C LEU A 7 6.43 -4.39 12.30
N TYR A 8 6.80 -5.54 12.83
CA TYR A 8 8.01 -6.25 12.39
C TYR A 8 7.95 -6.59 10.90
N TYR A 9 6.83 -7.15 10.42
CA TYR A 9 6.68 -7.49 9.01
C TYR A 9 6.70 -6.25 8.12
N VAL A 10 6.05 -5.17 8.54
CA VAL A 10 6.06 -3.91 7.77
C VAL A 10 7.48 -3.34 7.69
N LYS A 11 8.23 -3.37 8.79
CA LYS A 11 9.63 -2.93 8.79
C LYS A 11 10.48 -3.78 7.86
N LYS A 12 10.29 -5.10 7.86
CA LYS A 12 11.05 -6.01 6.98
C LYS A 12 10.70 -5.77 5.51
N ALA A 13 9.45 -5.52 5.21
CA ALA A 13 9.04 -5.14 3.86
C ALA A 13 9.75 -3.86 3.40
N GLU A 14 9.88 -2.87 4.29
CA GLU A 14 10.58 -1.62 4.00
C GLU A 14 12.08 -1.82 3.81
N GLU A 15 12.73 -2.55 4.72
CA GLU A 15 14.19 -2.72 4.72
C GLU A 15 14.68 -3.63 3.59
N MET A 16 13.95 -4.70 3.31
CA MET A 16 14.38 -5.76 2.40
C MET A 16 13.60 -5.81 1.10
N GLU A 17 12.63 -4.92 0.94
CA GLU A 17 11.67 -4.96 -0.18
C GLU A 17 11.03 -6.34 -0.34
N LEU A 18 10.71 -6.96 0.79
CA LEU A 18 10.17 -8.31 0.84
C LEU A 18 8.65 -8.29 0.74
N GLY A 19 8.10 -9.04 -0.22
CA GLY A 19 6.66 -9.24 -0.34
C GLY A 19 6.19 -10.35 0.58
N ILE A 20 5.36 -10.02 1.55
CA ILE A 20 4.76 -10.97 2.49
C ILE A 20 3.25 -10.96 2.28
N SER A 21 2.66 -12.14 2.02
CA SER A 21 1.22 -12.27 1.92
C SER A 21 0.58 -12.13 3.29
N LEU A 22 -0.34 -11.20 3.42
CA LEU A 22 -1.04 -10.92 4.67
C LEU A 22 -2.55 -10.87 4.44
N THR A 23 -3.30 -11.30 5.44
CA THR A 23 -4.74 -11.05 5.53
C THR A 23 -4.97 -10.14 6.72
N LEU A 24 -5.60 -9.00 6.46
CA LEU A 24 -5.89 -7.99 7.47
C LEU A 24 -7.39 -7.92 7.73
N TYR A 25 -7.74 -7.69 8.99
CA TYR A 25 -9.11 -7.44 9.41
C TYR A 25 -9.19 -5.99 9.83
N VAL A 26 -9.89 -5.19 9.02
CA VAL A 26 -9.94 -3.74 9.19
C VAL A 26 -11.39 -3.31 9.28
N ARG A 27 -11.83 -2.94 10.49
CA ARG A 27 -13.19 -2.42 10.72
C ARG A 27 -14.29 -3.27 10.08
N GLY A 28 -14.21 -4.59 10.26
CA GLY A 28 -15.21 -5.52 9.77
C GLY A 28 -15.06 -5.99 8.34
N ILE A 29 -14.06 -5.52 7.62
CA ILE A 29 -13.74 -6.02 6.28
C ILE A 29 -12.46 -6.85 6.30
N ILE A 30 -12.36 -7.77 5.36
CA ILE A 30 -11.19 -8.62 5.18
C ILE A 30 -10.42 -8.14 3.95
N VAL A 31 -9.15 -7.83 4.16
CA VAL A 31 -8.24 -7.35 3.11
C VAL A 31 -7.07 -8.31 2.99
N GLU A 32 -6.87 -8.84 1.81
CA GLU A 32 -5.77 -9.77 1.51
C GLU A 32 -4.84 -9.12 0.50
N GLY A 33 -3.54 -9.14 0.76
CA GLY A 33 -2.58 -8.55 -0.17
C GLY A 33 -1.15 -8.92 0.16
N ILE A 34 -0.24 -8.38 -0.63
CA ILE A 34 1.20 -8.61 -0.49
C ILE A 34 1.85 -7.29 -0.07
N THR A 35 2.67 -7.34 0.97
CA THR A 35 3.35 -6.14 1.47
C THR A 35 4.25 -5.54 0.40
N LEU A 36 4.32 -4.21 0.41
CA LEU A 36 5.10 -3.43 -0.53
C LEU A 36 5.86 -2.37 0.27
N SER A 37 7.09 -2.09 -0.09
CA SER A 37 7.81 -0.99 0.54
C SER A 37 7.19 0.34 0.11
N ARG A 38 7.31 1.34 0.95
CA ARG A 38 6.82 2.69 0.66
C ARG A 38 7.43 3.25 -0.63
N ASN A 39 8.74 3.08 -0.79
CA ASN A 39 9.44 3.55 -1.98
C ASN A 39 8.93 2.86 -3.25
N LYS A 40 8.73 1.55 -3.17
CA LYS A 40 8.20 0.78 -4.30
C LYS A 40 6.77 1.17 -4.62
N TYR A 41 5.96 1.41 -3.60
CA TYR A 41 4.59 1.89 -3.77
C TYR A 41 4.56 3.21 -4.55
N TYR A 42 5.35 4.19 -4.14
CA TYR A 42 5.41 5.48 -4.82
C TYR A 42 5.96 5.36 -6.24
N GLU A 43 6.96 4.52 -6.45
CA GLU A 43 7.51 4.24 -7.77
C GLU A 43 6.44 3.69 -8.73
N GLU A 44 5.65 2.73 -8.26
CA GLU A 44 4.57 2.14 -9.06
C GLU A 44 3.44 3.13 -9.32
N ILE A 45 3.08 3.97 -8.35
CA ILE A 45 2.08 5.02 -8.53
C ILE A 45 2.55 6.04 -9.57
N GLN A 46 3.81 6.45 -9.55
CA GLN A 46 4.38 7.34 -10.57
C GLN A 46 4.28 6.71 -11.97
N ALA A 47 4.59 5.43 -12.08
CA ALA A 47 4.52 4.72 -13.37
C ALA A 47 3.08 4.70 -13.91
N ILE A 48 2.09 4.51 -13.05
CA ILE A 48 0.67 4.56 -13.44
C ILE A 48 0.30 5.95 -13.96
N LEU A 49 0.70 7.01 -13.27
CA LEU A 49 0.38 8.38 -13.65
C LEU A 49 1.07 8.80 -14.95
N THR A 50 2.27 8.30 -15.22
CA THR A 50 3.03 8.67 -16.44
C THR A 50 2.71 7.82 -17.65
N SER A 51 2.13 6.64 -17.48
CA SER A 51 1.83 5.72 -18.58
C SER A 51 0.55 6.07 -19.34
N GLY A 52 -0.18 7.10 -18.91
CA GLY A 52 -1.45 7.49 -19.54
C GLY A 52 -2.59 6.53 -19.26
N THR A 53 -2.44 5.64 -18.26
CA THR A 53 -3.51 4.76 -17.81
C THR A 53 -4.60 5.57 -17.06
N PRO A 54 -5.80 5.01 -16.87
CA PRO A 54 -6.98 5.78 -16.43
C PRO A 54 -6.97 6.24 -14.97
N ALA A 55 -5.80 6.45 -14.36
CA ALA A 55 -5.70 7.09 -13.06
C ALA A 55 -6.16 8.55 -13.11
N THR A 56 -6.11 9.18 -14.29
CA THR A 56 -6.67 10.49 -14.53
C THR A 56 -7.53 10.46 -15.79
N ASN A 57 -8.62 11.23 -15.80
CA ASN A 57 -9.47 11.38 -16.98
C ASN A 57 -8.98 12.49 -17.92
N ASP A 58 -7.89 13.13 -17.59
CA ASP A 58 -7.34 14.24 -18.38
C ASP A 58 -6.14 13.73 -19.19
N SER A 59 -6.19 13.93 -20.51
CA SER A 59 -5.12 13.52 -21.42
C SER A 59 -4.17 14.68 -21.77
N ASN A 60 -4.31 15.84 -21.12
CA ASN A 60 -3.46 16.99 -21.38
C ASN A 60 -2.03 16.74 -20.89
N PRO A 61 -1.01 16.67 -21.80
CA PRO A 61 0.35 16.35 -21.42
C PRO A 61 0.95 17.33 -20.41
N ASP A 62 0.62 18.61 -20.48
CA ASP A 62 1.17 19.62 -19.56
C ASP A 62 0.68 19.41 -18.14
N LYS A 63 -0.60 19.08 -17.96
CA LYS A 63 -1.18 18.77 -16.65
C LYS A 63 -0.58 17.50 -16.07
N LEU A 64 -0.45 16.46 -16.87
CA LEU A 64 0.16 15.19 -16.45
C LEU A 64 1.61 15.40 -16.03
N HIS A 65 2.37 16.21 -16.77
CA HIS A 65 3.74 16.53 -16.43
C HIS A 65 3.84 17.29 -15.10
N LYS A 66 2.95 18.25 -14.86
CA LYS A 66 2.91 19.00 -13.59
C LYS A 66 2.61 18.09 -12.41
N VAL A 67 1.63 17.19 -12.55
CA VAL A 67 1.29 16.22 -11.51
C VAL A 67 2.46 15.30 -11.22
N HIS A 68 3.13 14.82 -12.26
CA HIS A 68 4.30 13.95 -12.11
C HIS A 68 5.43 14.66 -11.36
N SER A 69 5.73 15.91 -11.73
CA SER A 69 6.78 16.70 -11.05
C SER A 69 6.43 16.95 -9.59
N SER A 70 5.18 17.32 -9.30
CA SER A 70 4.71 17.53 -7.94
C SER A 70 4.81 16.24 -7.10
N LEU A 71 4.47 15.10 -7.70
CA LEU A 71 4.56 13.81 -7.03
C LEU A 71 6.01 13.44 -6.72
N GLN A 72 6.93 13.69 -7.64
CA GLN A 72 8.36 13.46 -7.39
C GLN A 72 8.87 14.29 -6.21
N ASP A 73 8.50 15.57 -6.15
CA ASP A 73 8.87 16.45 -5.04
C ASP A 73 8.30 15.96 -3.72
N PHE A 74 7.03 15.55 -3.72
CA PHE A 74 6.38 14.97 -2.55
C PHE A 74 7.11 13.72 -2.06
N ILE A 75 7.43 12.80 -2.95
CA ILE A 75 8.12 11.55 -2.62
C ILE A 75 9.51 11.84 -2.05
N HIS A 76 10.23 12.76 -2.65
CA HIS A 76 11.55 13.16 -2.17
C HIS A 76 11.47 13.71 -0.74
N THR A 77 10.49 14.59 -0.48
CA THR A 77 10.27 15.17 0.85
C THR A 77 9.97 14.09 1.89
N GLU A 78 9.09 13.15 1.55
CA GLU A 78 8.71 12.06 2.46
C GLU A 78 9.88 11.09 2.70
N THR A 79 10.67 10.81 1.68
CA THR A 79 11.87 9.96 1.80
C THR A 79 12.91 10.60 2.73
N GLU A 80 13.12 11.91 2.63
CA GLU A 80 14.04 12.63 3.50
C GLU A 80 13.57 12.63 4.96
N LYS A 81 12.26 12.75 5.19
CA LYS A 81 11.69 12.62 6.54
C LYS A 81 11.98 11.28 7.16
N GLU A 82 11.86 10.19 6.40
CA GLU A 82 12.15 8.85 6.90
C GLU A 82 13.60 8.68 7.34
N LYS A 83 14.54 9.30 6.63
CA LYS A 83 15.96 9.22 6.96
C LYS A 83 16.31 9.92 8.27
N THR A 84 15.54 10.94 8.65
CA THR A 84 15.84 11.77 9.81
C THR A 84 15.07 11.35 11.07
N GLU A 85 14.01 10.56 10.92
CA GLU A 85 13.21 10.10 12.04
C GLU A 85 13.39 8.59 12.23
N PHE A 86 13.60 8.17 13.49
CA PHE A 86 13.41 6.78 13.90
C PHE A 86 11.91 6.49 13.87
N SER A 87 11.33 6.53 12.70
CA SER A 87 9.90 6.43 12.58
C SER A 87 9.43 4.98 12.70
N VAL A 88 8.54 4.77 13.64
CA VAL A 88 7.68 3.59 13.64
C VAL A 88 6.78 3.73 12.41
N PRO A 89 6.66 2.70 11.57
CA PRO A 89 5.76 2.77 10.42
C PRO A 89 4.34 3.10 10.85
N GLU A 90 3.70 4.06 10.18
CA GLU A 90 2.31 4.44 10.44
C GLU A 90 1.35 3.78 9.46
N TYR A 91 1.84 3.43 8.28
CA TYR A 91 1.02 2.92 7.19
C TYR A 91 1.53 1.58 6.70
N ILE A 92 0.61 0.76 6.20
CA ILE A 92 0.95 -0.45 5.48
C ILE A 92 0.56 -0.28 4.02
N TYR A 93 1.46 -0.64 3.13
CA TYR A 93 1.26 -0.59 1.69
C TYR A 93 1.16 -2.02 1.17
N LEU A 94 0.09 -2.29 0.41
CA LEU A 94 -0.15 -3.61 -0.16
C LEU A 94 -0.35 -3.51 -1.67
N LYS A 95 0.01 -4.57 -2.37
CA LYS A 95 -0.28 -4.76 -3.79
C LYS A 95 -1.08 -6.03 -4.00
N ASP A 96 -1.69 -6.14 -5.18
CA ASP A 96 -2.51 -7.29 -5.57
C ASP A 96 -3.56 -7.60 -4.53
N VAL A 97 -4.38 -6.61 -4.22
CA VAL A 97 -5.25 -6.60 -3.04
C VAL A 97 -6.65 -7.07 -3.41
N LYS A 98 -7.18 -7.98 -2.59
CA LYS A 98 -8.58 -8.40 -2.62
C LYS A 98 -9.27 -7.91 -1.35
N ILE A 99 -10.38 -7.23 -1.51
CA ILE A 99 -11.19 -6.73 -0.40
C ILE A 99 -12.50 -7.50 -0.42
N TYR A 100 -12.74 -8.32 0.61
CA TYR A 100 -13.92 -9.19 0.69
C TYR A 100 -15.07 -8.48 1.38
N ARG A 101 -16.27 -8.62 0.82
CA ARG A 101 -17.47 -7.92 1.29
C ARG A 101 -18.53 -8.86 1.88
N GLY A 102 -18.10 -9.93 2.52
CA GLY A 102 -19.00 -10.81 3.25
C GLY A 102 -19.06 -12.25 2.77
N SER A 103 -18.69 -12.54 1.53
CA SER A 103 -18.61 -13.92 1.05
C SER A 103 -17.32 -14.14 0.27
N PRO A 104 -16.84 -15.39 0.13
CA PRO A 104 -15.60 -15.70 -0.57
C PRO A 104 -15.58 -15.26 -2.04
N ASN A 105 -16.77 -15.19 -2.66
CA ASN A 105 -16.91 -14.86 -4.07
C ASN A 105 -17.22 -13.39 -4.31
N ASP A 106 -17.44 -12.62 -3.24
CA ASP A 106 -17.76 -11.20 -3.33
C ASP A 106 -16.56 -10.37 -2.87
N PHE A 107 -15.65 -10.10 -3.80
CA PHE A 107 -14.48 -9.26 -3.50
C PHE A 107 -14.24 -8.24 -4.60
N VAL A 108 -13.60 -7.16 -4.20
CA VAL A 108 -13.08 -6.13 -5.11
C VAL A 108 -11.57 -6.31 -5.20
N PHE A 109 -11.04 -6.27 -6.41
CA PHE A 109 -9.59 -6.30 -6.64
C PHE A 109 -9.07 -4.89 -6.87
N THR A 110 -7.94 -4.57 -6.25
CA THR A 110 -7.19 -3.34 -6.52
C THR A 110 -5.69 -3.63 -6.54
N GLN A 111 -4.96 -2.93 -7.40
CA GLN A 111 -3.51 -3.14 -7.53
C GLN A 111 -2.74 -2.64 -6.32
N HIS A 112 -3.20 -1.53 -5.72
CA HIS A 112 -2.53 -0.88 -4.60
C HIS A 112 -3.54 -0.48 -3.54
N TRP A 113 -3.13 -0.58 -2.27
CA TRP A 113 -3.98 -0.21 -1.15
C TRP A 113 -3.12 0.22 0.02
N VAL A 114 -3.51 1.29 0.67
CA VAL A 114 -2.80 1.85 1.82
C VAL A 114 -3.75 1.97 2.99
N CYS A 115 -3.29 1.60 4.16
CA CYS A 115 -4.08 1.69 5.37
C CYS A 115 -3.22 2.15 6.53
N ASN A 116 -3.85 2.86 7.46
CA ASN A 116 -3.24 3.18 8.75
C ASN A 116 -3.08 1.89 9.55
N LEU A 117 -1.89 1.62 10.04
CA LEU A 117 -1.64 0.42 10.85
C LEU A 117 -2.51 0.38 12.10
N SER A 118 -2.84 1.54 12.66
CA SER A 118 -3.71 1.63 13.84
C SER A 118 -5.14 1.18 13.56
N SER A 119 -5.55 1.09 12.29
CA SER A 119 -6.90 0.64 11.91
C SER A 119 -7.00 -0.86 11.73
N VAL A 120 -5.89 -1.59 11.82
CA VAL A 120 -5.89 -3.06 11.70
C VAL A 120 -6.27 -3.67 13.03
N ASP A 121 -7.41 -4.37 13.06
CA ASP A 121 -7.93 -5.02 14.27
C ASP A 121 -7.28 -6.38 14.52
N ALA A 122 -7.00 -7.11 13.44
CA ALA A 122 -6.36 -8.42 13.50
C ALA A 122 -5.65 -8.70 12.18
N PHE A 123 -4.74 -9.66 12.19
CA PHE A 123 -4.05 -10.06 10.96
C PHE A 123 -3.65 -11.53 11.02
N SER A 124 -3.43 -12.12 9.85
CA SER A 124 -2.80 -13.42 9.72
C SER A 124 -1.87 -13.43 8.51
N ILE A 125 -0.89 -14.34 8.54
CA ILE A 125 0.03 -14.51 7.41
C ILE A 125 -0.60 -15.46 6.42
N GLY A 126 -0.48 -15.11 5.13
CA GLY A 126 -1.00 -15.93 4.04
C GLY A 126 -2.31 -15.43 3.48
N HIS A 127 -2.92 -16.28 2.67
CA HIS A 127 -4.16 -15.99 1.97
C HIS A 127 -5.37 -16.49 2.73
N VAL A 128 -6.52 -15.89 2.44
CA VAL A 128 -7.79 -16.40 2.93
C VAL A 128 -8.04 -17.77 2.31
N THR A 129 -8.29 -18.77 3.15
CA THR A 129 -8.58 -20.14 2.71
C THR A 129 -9.98 -20.50 3.20
N TYR A 130 -10.85 -20.90 2.28
CA TYR A 130 -12.20 -21.36 2.57
C TYR A 130 -12.24 -22.86 2.41
N ARG A 131 -12.74 -23.52 3.43
CA ARG A 131 -12.95 -24.98 3.42
C ARG A 131 -14.41 -25.31 3.63
#